data_a3feea85d785d20bb63c5019b2bc1a72
#
_entry.id   a3feea85d785d20bb63c5019b2bc1a72
#
_cell.length_a   1.000
_cell.length_b   1.000
_cell.length_c   1.000
_cell.angle_alpha   90.00
_cell.angle_beta   90.00
_cell.angle_gamma   90.00
#
_symmetry.space_group_name_H-M   'P 1'
#
loop_
_entity.id
_entity.type
_entity.pdbx_description
1 polymer ?
#
loop_
_entity_poly.entity_id
_entity_poly.type
_entity_poly.pdbx_seq_one_letter_code
_entity_poly.pdbx_strand_id
1 'polypeptide(L)'
;MSDGGGGGDCGGGFSGGGDCNGFYGGIIYDTGSSSSRPDGKRMMRIEGGSSIGSTLHVEIRLKRGVTKNDGAGAKDLVRSYLLDIGYASNNTSLSVSERPELTNIVEKVIVGQSSLKDGQTVTFTETSLRDGSAKYYLYRLKRGDVIAQEVSANANDEDHTVGSHQWELPNADFDDMWENLVFEDNIKNELLTYVYALLQIADKGLDSSILTANRVVLLHGPPGTGKTTLCKALAQRLAVRMNGRYRNAIFVEINSHSLFSKWFSESGKLVAKMFEQVCELLEDPHCLVFVLIDEVESLTMSRQMAMNRNEPSDSVRAVNALLTEIDRIRRYPNVLVLTTSNLSDSVDPAFLDRADIKRLVPPPSPRAIYVIFLSCVKELQRGGLVDPVIGLLPDPWRVGGSYTNASGELSYRLLKIAEKSVGLSGRTLRKLPVLAYSKRPLDMVPLDEFLDAMEAAVSEQFGDCQNAGHIVNGDSH
;
A
#
# COMPACT_ATOMS: atom_id res chain seq x y z
N MET A 1 31.73 -49.69 41.69
CA MET A 1 32.10 -50.47 40.53
C MET A 1 31.96 -49.49 39.37
N SER A 2 33.01 -48.84 39.14
CA SER A 2 34.04 -48.96 38.09
C SER A 2 33.56 -48.44 36.75
N ASP A 3 34.04 -47.42 36.37
CA ASP A 3 35.24 -46.93 35.67
C ASP A 3 34.81 -46.46 34.29
N GLY A 4 35.21 -45.40 33.78
CA GLY A 4 36.41 -44.63 33.63
C GLY A 4 36.20 -43.93 32.31
N GLY A 5 36.50 -42.73 32.13
CA GLY A 5 37.73 -42.08 32.04
C GLY A 5 37.96 -41.56 30.65
N GLY A 6 38.27 -40.37 30.51
CA GLY A 6 39.28 -39.55 29.99
C GLY A 6 38.78 -38.67 28.86
N GLY A 7 38.93 -37.38 28.76
CA GLY A 7 40.08 -36.55 29.07
C GLY A 7 40.69 -36.02 27.77
N GLY A 8 40.64 -34.70 27.52
CA GLY A 8 41.35 -34.12 26.38
C GLY A 8 41.00 -32.64 26.18
N ASP A 9 41.68 -31.81 26.94
CA ASP A 9 41.85 -30.36 26.84
C ASP A 9 42.69 -29.96 25.63
N CYS A 10 42.46 -28.81 25.06
CA CYS A 10 43.34 -27.79 24.47
C CYS A 10 42.48 -26.76 23.74
N GLY A 11 42.30 -25.54 24.09
CA GLY A 11 43.22 -24.50 24.41
C GLY A 11 43.65 -23.73 23.17
N GLY A 12 43.14 -22.50 22.95
CA GLY A 12 43.69 -21.60 21.95
C GLY A 12 42.77 -20.49 21.49
N GLY A 13 42.78 -19.35 22.17
CA GLY A 13 42.17 -18.12 21.68
C GLY A 13 43.03 -17.43 20.61
N PHE A 14 42.42 -16.68 19.74
CA PHE A 14 43.00 -15.48 19.12
C PHE A 14 41.90 -14.50 18.68
N SER A 15 42.10 -13.25 19.09
CA SER A 15 41.45 -12.02 18.69
C SER A 15 41.84 -11.62 17.27
N GLY A 16 40.94 -10.97 16.54
CA GLY A 16 41.28 -10.24 15.32
C GLY A 16 40.06 -9.69 14.59
N GLY A 17 39.86 -8.37 14.66
CA GLY A 17 38.87 -7.67 13.83
C GLY A 17 39.34 -7.61 12.38
N GLY A 18 38.39 -7.39 11.48
CA GLY A 18 38.69 -7.17 10.07
C GLY A 18 37.44 -6.89 9.27
N ASP A 19 37.32 -5.64 8.80
CA ASP A 19 36.38 -5.17 7.80
C ASP A 19 36.42 -6.05 6.55
N CYS A 20 35.29 -6.39 5.99
CA CYS A 20 35.19 -7.00 4.68
C CYS A 20 34.25 -6.20 3.75
N ASN A 21 34.82 -5.24 3.05
CA ASN A 21 34.43 -4.85 1.71
C ASN A 21 34.82 -5.97 0.75
N GLY A 22 33.87 -6.59 0.08
CA GLY A 22 34.10 -7.65 -0.90
C GLY A 22 33.52 -7.33 -2.27
N PHE A 23 34.38 -6.86 -3.16
CA PHE A 23 34.21 -6.82 -4.60
C PHE A 23 34.00 -8.23 -5.17
N TYR A 24 33.01 -8.42 -6.04
CA TYR A 24 32.96 -9.57 -6.93
C TYR A 24 33.52 -9.19 -8.31
N GLY A 25 34.76 -9.62 -8.54
CA GLY A 25 35.41 -9.61 -9.83
C GLY A 25 35.21 -10.95 -10.55
N GLY A 26 34.98 -10.90 -11.85
CA GLY A 26 34.75 -12.06 -12.72
C GLY A 26 36.00 -12.89 -12.95
N ILE A 27 35.79 -14.17 -13.17
CA ILE A 27 36.83 -15.11 -13.64
C ILE A 27 36.66 -15.29 -15.14
N ILE A 28 37.72 -14.90 -15.87
CA ILE A 28 37.93 -15.17 -17.29
C ILE A 28 38.68 -16.51 -17.38
N TYR A 29 38.15 -17.46 -18.13
CA TYR A 29 38.92 -18.56 -18.66
C TYR A 29 39.05 -18.46 -20.16
N ASP A 30 40.25 -18.16 -20.63
CA ASP A 30 40.67 -18.25 -22.00
C ASP A 30 41.36 -19.62 -22.19
N THR A 31 40.89 -20.45 -23.10
CA THR A 31 41.68 -21.50 -23.77
C THR A 31 41.21 -21.66 -25.18
N GLY A 32 42.06 -21.25 -26.10
CA GLY A 32 41.87 -21.43 -27.55
C GLY A 32 42.10 -22.86 -28.00
N SER A 33 41.40 -23.27 -29.01
CA SER A 33 41.94 -23.77 -30.31
C SER A 33 40.87 -24.38 -31.22
N SER A 34 40.80 -23.81 -32.39
CA SER A 34 40.55 -24.37 -33.75
C SER A 34 39.51 -25.47 -33.98
N SER A 35 38.59 -25.16 -34.84
CA SER A 35 38.25 -25.71 -36.15
C SER A 35 36.76 -26.01 -36.42
N SER A 36 36.34 -25.59 -37.61
CA SER A 36 35.21 -26.03 -38.47
C SER A 36 33.78 -25.53 -38.13
N ARG A 37 33.30 -24.64 -39.03
CA ARG A 37 31.86 -24.35 -39.35
C ARG A 37 31.22 -25.59 -40.04
N PRO A 38 29.86 -25.76 -40.09
CA PRO A 38 28.91 -24.72 -40.47
C PRO A 38 27.56 -24.75 -39.75
N ASP A 39 26.74 -23.78 -40.14
CA ASP A 39 25.27 -23.63 -40.13
C ASP A 39 24.64 -22.69 -39.13
N GLY A 40 24.07 -21.70 -39.81
CA GLY A 40 23.39 -20.51 -39.34
C GLY A 40 22.29 -20.71 -38.32
N LYS A 41 22.53 -20.23 -37.10
CA LYS A 41 21.51 -19.70 -36.23
C LYS A 41 21.86 -18.26 -35.91
N ARG A 42 21.02 -17.36 -36.47
CA ARG A 42 21.03 -15.93 -36.21
C ARG A 42 20.89 -15.69 -34.72
N MET A 43 21.99 -15.45 -34.02
CA MET A 43 21.96 -14.94 -32.64
C MET A 43 21.28 -13.58 -32.68
N MET A 44 20.08 -13.51 -32.10
CA MET A 44 19.49 -12.22 -31.73
C MET A 44 20.45 -11.55 -30.75
N ARG A 45 21.06 -10.49 -31.18
CA ARG A 45 21.82 -9.58 -30.34
C ARG A 45 20.83 -8.98 -29.31
N ILE A 46 20.98 -9.37 -28.06
CA ILE A 46 20.29 -8.70 -26.97
C ILE A 46 20.98 -7.35 -26.84
N GLU A 47 20.41 -6.35 -27.48
CA GLU A 47 20.81 -4.95 -27.25
C GLU A 47 20.25 -4.48 -25.93
N GLY A 48 21.15 -4.03 -25.07
CA GLY A 48 20.90 -3.07 -24.00
C GLY A 48 20.03 -3.57 -22.85
N GLY A 49 20.63 -4.13 -21.80
CA GLY A 49 20.04 -4.23 -20.50
C GLY A 49 19.65 -2.85 -19.99
N SER A 50 18.39 -2.42 -20.22
CA SER A 50 17.79 -1.33 -19.45
C SER A 50 17.68 -1.82 -18.01
N SER A 51 18.37 -1.16 -17.11
CA SER A 51 18.27 -1.40 -15.66
C SER A 51 16.80 -1.38 -15.26
N ILE A 52 16.31 -2.49 -14.72
CA ILE A 52 14.92 -2.68 -14.28
C ILE A 52 14.45 -1.62 -13.26
N GLY A 53 15.39 -0.81 -12.73
CA GLY A 53 15.14 0.21 -11.70
C GLY A 53 14.78 1.62 -12.19
N SER A 54 14.76 1.92 -13.48
CA SER A 54 14.64 3.30 -13.97
C SER A 54 13.39 3.60 -14.83
N THR A 55 12.46 2.66 -14.95
CA THR A 55 11.24 2.89 -15.76
C THR A 55 10.37 3.98 -15.18
N LEU A 56 10.04 4.97 -15.98
CA LEU A 56 9.11 6.04 -15.65
C LEU A 56 7.68 5.57 -15.92
N HIS A 57 6.80 5.73 -14.94
CA HIS A 57 5.38 5.41 -15.05
C HIS A 57 4.58 6.71 -15.09
N VAL A 58 3.84 6.93 -16.17
CA VAL A 58 2.98 8.11 -16.37
C VAL A 58 1.53 7.64 -16.39
N GLU A 59 0.78 7.97 -15.35
CA GLU A 59 -0.62 7.61 -15.19
C GLU A 59 -1.48 8.82 -15.58
N ILE A 60 -2.33 8.64 -16.60
CA ILE A 60 -3.14 9.70 -17.21
C ILE A 60 -4.61 9.40 -16.95
N ARG A 61 -5.23 10.18 -16.07
CA ARG A 61 -6.66 10.09 -15.80
C ARG A 61 -7.44 10.92 -16.80
N LEU A 62 -8.30 10.25 -17.56
CA LEU A 62 -9.17 10.91 -18.54
C LEU A 62 -10.45 11.43 -17.88
N LYS A 63 -10.95 12.58 -18.37
CA LYS A 63 -12.24 13.13 -17.96
C LYS A 63 -13.41 12.23 -18.38
N ARG A 64 -14.54 12.44 -17.72
CA ARG A 64 -15.80 11.77 -18.09
C ARG A 64 -16.21 12.15 -19.51
N GLY A 65 -16.76 11.20 -20.25
CA GLY A 65 -17.25 11.41 -21.61
C GLY A 65 -16.21 11.36 -22.72
N VAL A 66 -14.91 11.41 -22.38
CA VAL A 66 -13.83 11.28 -23.37
C VAL A 66 -13.79 9.85 -23.92
N THR A 67 -13.87 9.66 -25.24
CA THR A 67 -13.81 8.33 -25.85
C THR A 67 -12.37 7.79 -25.86
N LYS A 68 -12.20 6.49 -26.16
CA LYS A 68 -10.84 5.91 -26.32
C LYS A 68 -10.10 6.56 -27.49
N ASN A 69 -10.80 6.96 -28.54
CA ASN A 69 -10.21 7.61 -29.70
C ASN A 69 -9.73 9.04 -29.37
N ASP A 70 -10.53 9.80 -28.60
CA ASP A 70 -10.13 11.14 -28.14
C ASP A 70 -8.94 11.06 -27.15
N GLY A 71 -8.84 9.96 -26.40
CA GLY A 71 -7.70 9.68 -25.52
C GLY A 71 -6.42 9.27 -26.24
N ALA A 72 -6.47 8.88 -27.53
CA ALA A 72 -5.28 8.45 -28.26
C ALA A 72 -4.22 9.56 -28.36
N GLY A 73 -4.64 10.82 -28.54
CA GLY A 73 -3.76 12.00 -28.56
C GLY A 73 -3.30 12.46 -27.16
N ALA A 74 -3.94 12.01 -26.09
CA ALA A 74 -3.62 12.47 -24.73
C ALA A 74 -2.18 12.11 -24.32
N LYS A 75 -1.66 10.99 -24.79
CA LYS A 75 -0.28 10.56 -24.52
C LYS A 75 0.74 11.57 -25.04
N ASP A 76 0.59 12.01 -26.29
CA ASP A 76 1.54 12.92 -26.93
C ASP A 76 1.43 14.32 -26.33
N LEU A 77 0.22 14.77 -26.03
CA LEU A 77 -0.02 16.05 -25.33
C LEU A 77 0.60 16.05 -23.93
N VAL A 78 0.43 14.96 -23.15
CA VAL A 78 1.03 14.83 -21.82
C VAL A 78 2.55 14.74 -21.93
N ARG A 79 3.09 14.06 -22.93
CA ARG A 79 4.53 14.00 -23.16
C ARG A 79 5.12 15.39 -23.43
N SER A 80 4.49 16.17 -24.30
CA SER A 80 4.89 17.57 -24.56
C SER A 80 4.82 18.42 -23.28
N TYR A 81 3.72 18.27 -22.51
CA TYR A 81 3.54 18.98 -21.24
C TYR A 81 4.63 18.65 -20.22
N LEU A 82 5.01 17.37 -20.07
CA LEU A 82 6.08 16.97 -19.16
C LEU A 82 7.45 17.50 -19.57
N LEU A 83 7.74 17.57 -20.88
CA LEU A 83 8.97 18.17 -21.40
C LEU A 83 9.06 19.66 -21.08
N ASP A 84 7.95 20.38 -21.18
CA ASP A 84 7.91 21.83 -20.89
C ASP A 84 8.09 22.13 -19.38
N ILE A 85 7.53 21.30 -18.52
CA ILE A 85 7.72 21.42 -17.05
C ILE A 85 9.17 21.06 -16.66
N GLY A 86 9.78 20.08 -17.33
CA GLY A 86 11.15 19.63 -17.10
C GLY A 86 11.35 18.76 -15.87
N TYR A 87 10.58 18.93 -14.80
CA TYR A 87 10.68 18.13 -13.57
C TYR A 87 9.37 18.09 -12.77
N ALA A 88 9.20 17.07 -11.94
CA ALA A 88 8.10 16.99 -10.97
C ALA A 88 8.51 16.18 -9.73
N SER A 89 7.71 16.24 -8.67
CA SER A 89 7.89 15.37 -7.51
C SER A 89 7.35 13.97 -7.79
N ASN A 90 8.09 12.95 -7.36
CA ASN A 90 7.71 11.55 -7.54
C ASN A 90 6.39 11.22 -6.84
N ASN A 91 5.50 10.52 -7.55
CA ASN A 91 4.15 10.13 -7.09
C ASN A 91 3.23 11.30 -6.70
N THR A 92 3.48 12.49 -7.25
CA THR A 92 2.63 13.66 -7.03
C THR A 92 1.72 13.91 -8.23
N SER A 93 0.53 14.39 -7.97
CA SER A 93 -0.42 14.83 -8.99
C SER A 93 0.00 16.15 -9.60
N LEU A 94 0.04 16.21 -10.93
CA LEU A 94 0.29 17.43 -11.68
C LEU A 94 -1.03 18.07 -12.11
N SER A 95 -1.13 19.39 -11.91
CA SER A 95 -2.28 20.16 -12.38
C SER A 95 -2.15 20.41 -13.87
N VAL A 96 -3.18 20.08 -14.63
CA VAL A 96 -3.22 20.31 -16.10
C VAL A 96 -3.96 21.59 -16.47
N SER A 97 -4.37 22.41 -15.47
CA SER A 97 -5.20 23.61 -15.67
C SER A 97 -4.55 24.70 -16.53
N GLU A 98 -3.21 24.73 -16.60
CA GLU A 98 -2.47 25.72 -17.38
C GLU A 98 -2.51 25.46 -18.91
N ARG A 99 -2.98 24.29 -19.34
CA ARG A 99 -3.05 23.91 -20.74
C ARG A 99 -4.48 23.56 -21.17
N PRO A 100 -5.18 24.46 -21.90
CA PRO A 100 -6.57 24.25 -22.32
C PRO A 100 -6.78 22.96 -23.12
N GLU A 101 -5.82 22.59 -23.98
CA GLU A 101 -5.87 21.37 -24.79
C GLU A 101 -5.90 20.10 -23.94
N LEU A 102 -5.10 20.06 -22.87
CA LEU A 102 -5.09 18.94 -21.92
C LEU A 102 -6.30 18.97 -20.99
N THR A 103 -6.69 20.17 -20.55
CA THR A 103 -7.78 20.34 -19.59
C THR A 103 -9.11 19.78 -20.10
N ASN A 104 -9.33 19.73 -21.41
CA ASN A 104 -10.56 19.17 -21.98
C ASN A 104 -10.61 17.64 -21.93
N ILE A 105 -9.46 16.98 -21.97
CA ILE A 105 -9.34 15.51 -22.12
C ILE A 105 -8.87 14.86 -20.81
N VAL A 106 -7.88 15.47 -20.16
CA VAL A 106 -7.19 14.93 -19.01
C VAL A 106 -7.66 15.61 -17.73
N GLU A 107 -7.95 14.83 -16.71
CA GLU A 107 -8.33 15.32 -15.38
C GLU A 107 -7.10 15.44 -14.47
N LYS A 108 -6.19 14.46 -14.54
CA LYS A 108 -5.05 14.34 -13.64
C LYS A 108 -3.91 13.57 -14.30
N VAL A 109 -2.67 13.99 -14.05
CA VAL A 109 -1.46 13.27 -14.44
C VAL A 109 -0.64 12.97 -13.20
N ILE A 110 -0.23 11.71 -13.03
CA ILE A 110 0.66 11.30 -11.95
C ILE A 110 1.90 10.67 -12.58
N VAL A 111 3.07 11.08 -12.10
CA VAL A 111 4.34 10.56 -12.58
C VAL A 111 5.05 9.86 -11.42
N GLY A 112 5.48 8.63 -11.65
CA GLY A 112 6.16 7.84 -10.64
C GLY A 112 7.35 7.07 -11.21
N GLN A 113 8.44 7.01 -10.45
CA GLN A 113 9.61 6.19 -10.73
C GLN A 113 9.91 5.32 -9.53
N SER A 114 9.95 4.00 -9.71
CA SER A 114 10.07 3.03 -8.60
C SER A 114 11.39 3.14 -7.82
N SER A 115 12.45 3.65 -8.44
CA SER A 115 13.76 3.86 -7.80
C SER A 115 13.82 5.06 -6.85
N LEU A 116 12.83 5.94 -6.91
CA LEU A 116 12.79 7.18 -6.13
C LEU A 116 11.76 7.08 -5.00
N LYS A 117 12.06 7.71 -3.86
CA LYS A 117 11.09 7.90 -2.78
C LYS A 117 10.02 8.93 -3.18
N ASP A 118 8.87 8.87 -2.51
CA ASP A 118 7.83 9.87 -2.68
C ASP A 118 8.38 11.29 -2.39
N GLY A 119 7.99 12.24 -3.23
CA GLY A 119 8.44 13.63 -3.12
C GLY A 119 9.85 13.92 -3.63
N GLN A 120 10.65 12.92 -4.01
CA GLN A 120 11.93 13.17 -4.70
C GLN A 120 11.69 13.68 -6.12
N THR A 121 12.62 14.46 -6.64
CA THR A 121 12.49 15.08 -7.95
C THR A 121 12.74 14.07 -9.08
N VAL A 122 11.78 13.97 -9.99
CA VAL A 122 11.90 13.27 -11.27
C VAL A 122 12.14 14.29 -12.36
N THR A 123 13.17 14.10 -13.19
CA THR A 123 13.50 14.98 -14.33
C THR A 123 13.00 14.39 -15.62
N PHE A 124 12.46 15.22 -16.49
CA PHE A 124 11.92 14.84 -17.78
C PHE A 124 12.86 15.25 -18.92
N THR A 125 13.26 14.28 -19.71
CA THR A 125 14.06 14.47 -20.92
C THR A 125 13.40 13.71 -22.07
N GLU A 126 13.72 14.06 -23.30
CA GLU A 126 13.21 13.31 -24.44
C GLU A 126 13.53 11.82 -24.37
N THR A 127 14.71 11.47 -23.85
CA THR A 127 15.13 10.08 -23.69
C THR A 127 14.36 9.35 -22.60
N SER A 128 14.07 10.02 -21.47
CA SER A 128 13.31 9.43 -20.36
C SER A 128 11.82 9.22 -20.67
N LEU A 129 11.26 10.04 -21.58
CA LEU A 129 9.86 10.00 -21.98
C LEU A 129 9.61 9.20 -23.28
N ARG A 130 10.64 8.58 -23.87
CA ARG A 130 10.47 7.69 -25.03
C ARG A 130 9.77 6.40 -24.67
N ASP A 131 9.07 5.83 -25.64
CA ASP A 131 8.52 4.49 -25.55
C ASP A 131 9.64 3.48 -25.25
N GLY A 132 9.43 2.65 -24.23
CA GLY A 132 10.45 1.72 -23.71
C GLY A 132 11.12 2.23 -22.41
N SER A 133 11.38 3.54 -22.27
CA SER A 133 11.87 4.17 -21.04
C SER A 133 10.73 4.65 -20.15
N ALA A 134 9.62 5.10 -20.73
CA ALA A 134 8.40 5.47 -20.03
C ALA A 134 7.23 4.56 -20.42
N LYS A 135 6.41 4.21 -19.43
CA LYS A 135 5.15 3.49 -19.61
C LYS A 135 3.99 4.43 -19.31
N TYR A 136 3.08 4.57 -20.26
CA TYR A 136 1.90 5.43 -20.18
C TYR A 136 0.65 4.60 -19.92
N TYR A 137 -0.14 4.99 -18.93
CA TYR A 137 -1.36 4.31 -18.52
C TYR A 137 -2.53 5.27 -18.59
N LEU A 138 -3.43 5.05 -19.54
CA LEU A 138 -4.65 5.83 -19.67
C LEU A 138 -5.79 5.11 -18.97
N TYR A 139 -6.48 5.79 -18.05
CA TYR A 139 -7.57 5.19 -17.29
C TYR A 139 -8.69 6.21 -16.99
N ARG A 140 -9.83 5.67 -16.60
CA ARG A 140 -10.97 6.43 -16.07
C ARG A 140 -11.44 5.80 -14.78
N LEU A 141 -11.88 6.62 -13.84
CA LEU A 141 -12.47 6.11 -12.61
C LEU A 141 -13.88 5.61 -12.87
N LYS A 142 -14.19 4.42 -12.42
CA LYS A 142 -15.53 3.87 -12.34
C LYS A 142 -16.21 4.45 -11.08
N ARG A 143 -17.52 4.62 -11.15
CA ARG A 143 -18.36 5.13 -10.05
C ARG A 143 -19.59 4.24 -9.92
N GLY A 144 -19.36 2.93 -9.96
CA GLY A 144 -20.40 1.94 -9.67
C GLY A 144 -20.66 1.91 -8.17
N ASP A 145 -21.89 1.58 -7.79
CA ASP A 145 -22.21 1.29 -6.40
C ASP A 145 -21.43 0.08 -5.92
N VAL A 146 -21.16 0.04 -4.63
CA VAL A 146 -20.56 -1.11 -3.96
C VAL A 146 -21.54 -2.27 -4.05
N ILE A 147 -21.11 -3.37 -4.64
CA ILE A 147 -21.94 -4.57 -4.69
C ILE A 147 -21.75 -5.32 -3.37
N ALA A 148 -22.78 -5.30 -2.52
CA ALA A 148 -22.82 -6.13 -1.32
C ALA A 148 -23.23 -7.54 -1.73
N GLN A 149 -22.36 -8.51 -1.46
CA GLN A 149 -22.66 -9.92 -1.71
C GLN A 149 -23.22 -10.55 -0.43
N GLU A 150 -24.50 -10.95 -0.52
CA GLU A 150 -25.17 -11.64 0.57
C GLU A 150 -24.86 -13.14 0.51
N VAL A 151 -24.57 -13.71 1.66
CA VAL A 151 -24.32 -15.14 1.83
C VAL A 151 -25.25 -15.66 2.91
N SER A 152 -25.98 -16.73 2.59
CA SER A 152 -26.79 -17.51 3.55
C SER A 152 -26.20 -18.89 3.73
N ALA A 153 -26.22 -19.44 4.94
CA ALA A 153 -25.67 -20.76 5.22
C ALA A 153 -26.48 -21.88 4.52
N ASN A 154 -27.82 -21.72 4.48
CA ASN A 154 -28.73 -22.65 3.83
C ASN A 154 -29.63 -21.91 2.84
N ALA A 155 -30.07 -22.61 1.78
CA ALA A 155 -30.93 -22.04 0.75
C ALA A 155 -32.32 -21.59 1.24
N ASN A 156 -32.71 -22.00 2.45
CA ASN A 156 -34.02 -21.73 3.07
C ASN A 156 -33.95 -20.73 4.25
N ASP A 157 -32.75 -20.20 4.58
CA ASP A 157 -32.62 -19.21 5.66
C ASP A 157 -32.96 -17.81 5.12
N GLU A 158 -33.93 -17.14 5.76
CA GLU A 158 -34.28 -15.75 5.48
C GLU A 158 -33.23 -14.76 6.03
N ASP A 159 -32.27 -15.23 6.84
CA ASP A 159 -31.20 -14.43 7.43
C ASP A 159 -30.01 -14.33 6.47
N HIS A 160 -30.06 -13.34 5.58
CA HIS A 160 -28.94 -12.98 4.71
C HIS A 160 -27.92 -12.12 5.48
N THR A 161 -26.65 -12.47 5.35
CA THR A 161 -25.55 -11.68 5.92
C THR A 161 -24.63 -11.21 4.79
N VAL A 162 -24.27 -9.92 4.81
CA VAL A 162 -23.29 -9.40 3.86
C VAL A 162 -21.93 -10.02 4.16
N GLY A 163 -21.48 -10.91 3.30
CA GLY A 163 -20.21 -11.63 3.43
C GLY A 163 -19.03 -10.84 2.85
N SER A 164 -19.24 -10.13 1.75
CA SER A 164 -18.21 -9.35 1.09
C SER A 164 -18.77 -8.10 0.41
N HIS A 165 -17.88 -7.14 0.19
CA HIS A 165 -18.13 -5.97 -0.65
C HIS A 165 -17.23 -6.04 -1.88
N GLN A 166 -17.75 -5.65 -3.03
CA GLN A 166 -17.03 -5.68 -4.29
C GLN A 166 -17.03 -4.32 -4.96
N TRP A 167 -15.87 -3.93 -5.50
CA TRP A 167 -15.67 -2.71 -6.29
C TRP A 167 -15.02 -3.05 -7.62
N GLU A 168 -15.51 -2.45 -8.68
CA GLU A 168 -14.78 -2.45 -9.93
C GLU A 168 -13.69 -1.38 -9.92
N LEU A 169 -12.46 -1.77 -10.24
CA LEU A 169 -11.30 -0.87 -10.30
C LEU A 169 -11.00 -0.42 -11.75
N PRO A 170 -10.36 0.76 -11.93
CA PRO A 170 -10.13 1.82 -10.95
C PRO A 170 -11.42 2.50 -10.50
N ASN A 171 -11.62 2.67 -9.18
CA ASN A 171 -12.84 3.21 -8.58
C ASN A 171 -12.63 4.60 -7.99
N ALA A 172 -13.69 5.43 -8.00
CA ALA A 172 -13.66 6.76 -7.42
C ALA A 172 -13.54 6.76 -5.89
N ASP A 173 -14.07 5.73 -5.20
CA ASP A 173 -13.97 5.60 -3.74
C ASP A 173 -12.52 5.40 -3.28
N PHE A 174 -11.65 4.91 -4.17
CA PHE A 174 -10.23 4.65 -3.87
C PHE A 174 -9.32 5.77 -4.42
N ASP A 175 -9.93 6.84 -4.96
CA ASP A 175 -9.18 7.99 -5.48
C ASP A 175 -8.38 8.69 -4.37
N ASP A 176 -7.22 9.19 -4.74
CA ASP A 176 -6.29 9.91 -3.86
C ASP A 176 -5.81 9.12 -2.60
N MET A 177 -6.24 7.86 -2.39
CA MET A 177 -5.80 7.07 -1.24
C MET A 177 -4.28 6.87 -1.24
N TRP A 178 -3.68 6.66 -2.41
CA TRP A 178 -2.23 6.47 -2.54
C TRP A 178 -1.44 7.73 -2.20
N GLU A 179 -1.88 8.88 -2.70
CA GLU A 179 -1.26 10.17 -2.49
C GLU A 179 -1.42 10.65 -1.05
N ASN A 180 -2.56 10.36 -0.44
CA ASN A 180 -2.89 10.73 0.93
C ASN A 180 -2.19 9.87 1.99
N LEU A 181 -1.63 8.70 1.62
CA LEU A 181 -0.82 7.89 2.53
C LEU A 181 0.62 8.41 2.54
N VAL A 182 1.10 8.79 3.71
CA VAL A 182 2.44 9.34 3.90
C VAL A 182 3.25 8.40 4.78
N PHE A 183 4.33 7.85 4.22
CA PHE A 183 5.31 7.02 4.92
C PHE A 183 6.70 7.61 4.72
N GLU A 184 7.56 7.48 5.69
CA GLU A 184 8.95 7.93 5.58
C GLU A 184 9.81 6.94 4.79
N ASP A 185 9.50 5.66 4.92
CA ASP A 185 10.12 4.59 4.16
C ASP A 185 9.44 4.39 2.80
N ASN A 186 10.12 3.63 1.95
CA ASN A 186 9.68 3.39 0.57
C ASN A 186 8.67 2.24 0.46
N ILE A 187 7.92 1.95 1.54
CA ILE A 187 7.00 0.81 1.63
C ILE A 187 6.03 0.71 0.46
N LYS A 188 5.50 1.85 -0.01
CA LYS A 188 4.55 1.88 -1.13
C LYS A 188 5.17 1.37 -2.42
N ASN A 189 6.36 1.88 -2.78
CA ASN A 189 7.03 1.49 -4.03
C ASN A 189 7.62 0.08 -3.94
N GLU A 190 8.10 -0.34 -2.77
CA GLU A 190 8.56 -1.71 -2.54
C GLU A 190 7.44 -2.72 -2.75
N LEU A 191 6.27 -2.51 -2.11
CA LEU A 191 5.11 -3.36 -2.29
C LEU A 191 4.63 -3.38 -3.75
N LEU A 192 4.52 -2.22 -4.38
CA LEU A 192 4.10 -2.11 -5.77
C LEU A 192 5.03 -2.86 -6.72
N THR A 193 6.35 -2.70 -6.56
CA THR A 193 7.36 -3.37 -7.39
C THR A 193 7.34 -4.88 -7.19
N TYR A 194 7.24 -5.31 -5.93
CA TYR A 194 7.23 -6.73 -5.61
C TYR A 194 5.97 -7.43 -6.13
N VAL A 195 4.80 -6.86 -5.89
CA VAL A 195 3.54 -7.45 -6.38
C VAL A 195 3.50 -7.46 -7.91
N TYR A 196 4.00 -6.41 -8.55
CA TYR A 196 4.14 -6.38 -10.01
C TYR A 196 5.03 -7.53 -10.51
N ALA A 197 6.15 -7.80 -9.83
CA ALA A 197 7.04 -8.92 -10.16
C ALA A 197 6.35 -10.29 -9.94
N LEU A 198 5.61 -10.46 -8.85
CA LEU A 198 4.83 -11.69 -8.59
C LEU A 198 3.81 -11.99 -9.68
N LEU A 199 3.06 -10.97 -10.11
CA LEU A 199 2.10 -11.11 -11.19
C LEU A 199 2.79 -11.45 -12.53
N GLN A 200 3.96 -10.85 -12.81
CA GLN A 200 4.74 -11.21 -14.00
C GLN A 200 5.27 -12.64 -13.96
N ILE A 201 5.70 -13.13 -12.78
CA ILE A 201 6.14 -14.51 -12.58
C ILE A 201 4.97 -15.47 -12.83
N ALA A 202 3.79 -15.16 -12.29
CA ALA A 202 2.59 -15.97 -12.51
C ALA A 202 2.23 -16.11 -14.00
N ASP A 203 2.45 -15.02 -14.77
CA ASP A 203 2.20 -15.00 -16.21
C ASP A 203 3.12 -15.88 -17.05
N LYS A 204 4.31 -16.17 -16.54
CA LYS A 204 5.28 -16.99 -17.26
C LYS A 204 5.00 -18.48 -17.16
N GLY A 205 4.01 -18.89 -16.38
CA GLY A 205 3.65 -20.29 -16.20
C GLY A 205 4.81 -21.14 -15.67
N LEU A 206 5.61 -20.57 -14.75
CA LEU A 206 6.75 -21.28 -14.18
C LEU A 206 6.26 -22.46 -13.32
N ASP A 207 7.08 -23.49 -13.22
CA ASP A 207 6.78 -24.68 -12.45
C ASP A 207 6.62 -24.33 -10.96
N SER A 208 5.39 -24.43 -10.46
CA SER A 208 5.03 -24.13 -9.08
C SER A 208 5.60 -25.12 -8.06
N SER A 209 6.11 -26.26 -8.51
CA SER A 209 6.82 -27.22 -7.66
C SER A 209 8.25 -26.76 -7.33
N ILE A 210 8.82 -25.90 -8.18
CA ILE A 210 10.19 -25.37 -8.02
C ILE A 210 10.14 -23.95 -7.42
N LEU A 211 9.24 -23.11 -7.90
CA LEU A 211 9.08 -21.72 -7.45
C LEU A 211 7.67 -21.49 -6.90
N THR A 212 7.58 -21.41 -5.58
CA THR A 212 6.30 -21.14 -4.92
C THR A 212 6.08 -19.64 -4.81
N ALA A 213 5.00 -19.14 -5.41
CA ALA A 213 4.52 -17.79 -5.25
C ALA A 213 3.03 -17.83 -4.88
N ASN A 214 2.71 -17.55 -3.63
CA ASN A 214 1.33 -17.64 -3.13
C ASN A 214 0.51 -16.39 -3.48
N ARG A 215 1.17 -15.28 -3.78
CA ARG A 215 0.57 -13.96 -4.02
C ARG A 215 -0.27 -13.48 -2.83
N VAL A 216 0.24 -13.75 -1.62
CA VAL A 216 -0.34 -13.31 -0.35
C VAL A 216 0.57 -12.26 0.29
N VAL A 217 0.00 -11.09 0.56
CA VAL A 217 0.67 -9.96 1.23
C VAL A 217 0.05 -9.75 2.59
N LEU A 218 0.85 -9.79 3.64
CA LEU A 218 0.45 -9.46 5.01
C LEU A 218 1.04 -8.11 5.43
N LEU A 219 0.16 -7.15 5.72
CA LEU A 219 0.51 -5.88 6.34
C LEU A 219 0.15 -5.93 7.83
N HIS A 220 1.13 -5.75 8.69
CA HIS A 220 0.91 -5.78 10.14
C HIS A 220 1.42 -4.50 10.81
N GLY A 221 0.95 -4.21 12.02
CA GLY A 221 1.37 -3.02 12.79
C GLY A 221 0.23 -2.39 13.58
N PRO A 222 0.48 -1.32 14.34
CA PRO A 222 -0.52 -0.72 15.22
C PRO A 222 -1.81 -0.30 14.51
N PRO A 223 -2.94 -0.23 15.20
CA PRO A 223 -4.20 0.22 14.62
C PRO A 223 -4.11 1.69 14.15
N GLY A 224 -4.82 1.99 13.05
CA GLY A 224 -4.89 3.35 12.50
C GLY A 224 -3.63 3.83 11.76
N THR A 225 -2.68 2.95 11.42
CA THR A 225 -1.48 3.28 10.62
C THR A 225 -1.74 3.28 9.11
N GLY A 226 -2.96 2.90 8.67
CA GLY A 226 -3.35 2.96 7.26
C GLY A 226 -3.17 1.66 6.49
N LYS A 227 -3.05 0.50 7.14
CA LYS A 227 -2.88 -0.83 6.50
C LYS A 227 -3.96 -1.14 5.47
N THR A 228 -5.22 -1.10 5.87
CA THR A 228 -6.38 -1.34 5.00
C THR A 228 -6.43 -0.35 3.84
N THR A 229 -6.16 0.94 4.12
CA THR A 229 -6.09 1.98 3.10
C THR A 229 -4.94 1.73 2.12
N LEU A 230 -3.80 1.24 2.60
CA LEU A 230 -2.66 0.88 1.75
C LEU A 230 -2.98 -0.31 0.83
N CYS A 231 -3.71 -1.32 1.32
CA CYS A 231 -4.20 -2.42 0.48
C CYS A 231 -5.12 -1.92 -0.65
N LYS A 232 -6.09 -1.05 -0.34
CA LYS A 232 -7.02 -0.46 -1.32
C LYS A 232 -6.27 0.41 -2.34
N ALA A 233 -5.37 1.26 -1.87
CA ALA A 233 -4.54 2.11 -2.72
C ALA A 233 -3.60 1.31 -3.64
N LEU A 234 -3.00 0.22 -3.12
CA LEU A 234 -2.15 -0.68 -3.88
C LEU A 234 -2.94 -1.38 -5.00
N ALA A 235 -4.12 -1.91 -4.68
CA ALA A 235 -5.00 -2.55 -5.65
C ALA A 235 -5.42 -1.58 -6.77
N GLN A 236 -5.82 -0.36 -6.42
CA GLN A 236 -6.15 0.70 -7.37
C GLN A 236 -4.98 0.99 -8.32
N ARG A 237 -3.79 1.19 -7.77
CA ARG A 237 -2.59 1.51 -8.54
C ARG A 237 -2.16 0.37 -9.47
N LEU A 238 -2.24 -0.87 -8.99
CA LEU A 238 -1.97 -2.06 -9.80
C LEU A 238 -3.00 -2.22 -10.93
N ALA A 239 -4.29 -2.00 -10.65
CA ALA A 239 -5.33 -2.06 -11.67
C ALA A 239 -5.06 -1.06 -12.81
N VAL A 240 -4.56 0.15 -12.50
CA VAL A 240 -4.16 1.14 -13.49
C VAL A 240 -2.94 0.67 -14.27
N ARG A 241 -1.88 0.20 -13.59
CA ARG A 241 -0.61 -0.17 -14.24
C ARG A 241 -0.65 -1.49 -15.01
N MET A 242 -1.61 -2.35 -14.68
CA MET A 242 -1.80 -3.65 -15.32
C MET A 242 -2.93 -3.65 -16.37
N ASN A 243 -3.52 -2.49 -16.71
CA ASN A 243 -4.65 -2.37 -17.64
C ASN A 243 -4.34 -2.85 -19.08
N GLY A 244 -3.06 -2.93 -19.47
CA GLY A 244 -2.63 -3.50 -20.74
C GLY A 244 -2.73 -5.02 -20.78
N ARG A 245 -2.71 -5.70 -19.62
CA ARG A 245 -2.84 -7.15 -19.48
C ARG A 245 -4.25 -7.56 -19.06
N TYR A 246 -4.79 -6.93 -18.02
CA TYR A 246 -6.11 -7.23 -17.48
C TYR A 246 -7.10 -6.16 -17.94
N ARG A 247 -8.19 -6.58 -18.59
CA ARG A 247 -9.24 -5.67 -19.07
C ARG A 247 -10.08 -5.13 -17.93
N ASN A 248 -10.28 -5.97 -16.92
CA ASN A 248 -11.06 -5.68 -15.73
C ASN A 248 -10.22 -5.94 -14.48
N ALA A 249 -10.54 -5.21 -13.41
CA ALA A 249 -9.99 -5.49 -12.10
C ALA A 249 -11.11 -5.34 -11.06
N ILE A 250 -11.20 -6.26 -10.12
CA ILE A 250 -12.22 -6.30 -9.08
C ILE A 250 -11.52 -6.38 -7.73
N PHE A 251 -11.99 -5.58 -6.79
CA PHE A 251 -11.57 -5.62 -5.39
C PHE A 251 -12.68 -6.21 -4.55
N VAL A 252 -12.39 -7.28 -3.84
CA VAL A 252 -13.32 -8.00 -2.94
C VAL A 252 -12.82 -7.83 -1.52
N GLU A 253 -13.60 -7.17 -0.67
CA GLU A 253 -13.33 -7.03 0.76
C GLU A 253 -14.18 -8.02 1.55
N ILE A 254 -13.53 -8.97 2.19
CA ILE A 254 -14.16 -10.01 2.99
C ILE A 254 -14.40 -9.46 4.40
N ASN A 255 -15.65 -9.52 4.87
CA ASN A 255 -16.00 -9.11 6.21
C ASN A 255 -15.75 -10.26 7.21
N SER A 256 -14.55 -10.28 7.81
CA SER A 256 -14.15 -11.28 8.78
C SER A 256 -15.07 -11.32 10.02
N HIS A 257 -15.53 -10.16 10.51
CA HIS A 257 -16.40 -10.08 11.70
C HIS A 257 -17.78 -10.71 11.47
N SER A 258 -18.39 -10.51 10.31
CA SER A 258 -19.71 -11.10 10.03
C SER A 258 -19.65 -12.62 9.88
N LEU A 259 -18.50 -13.17 9.47
CA LEU A 259 -18.30 -14.61 9.34
C LEU A 259 -18.22 -15.34 10.68
N PHE A 260 -17.72 -14.68 11.72
CA PHE A 260 -17.41 -15.33 13.00
C PHE A 260 -18.38 -14.97 14.14
N SER A 261 -19.18 -13.91 14.00
CA SER A 261 -20.04 -13.42 15.09
C SER A 261 -21.42 -14.04 15.14
N LYS A 262 -22.03 -14.44 14.01
CA LYS A 262 -23.43 -14.88 13.96
C LYS A 262 -23.64 -16.41 13.83
N TRP A 263 -22.69 -17.17 13.31
CA TRP A 263 -22.93 -18.54 12.88
C TRP A 263 -21.82 -19.51 13.31
N PHE A 264 -21.70 -19.75 14.63
CA PHE A 264 -20.66 -20.62 15.19
C PHE A 264 -20.61 -22.03 14.56
N SER A 265 -21.73 -22.62 14.16
CA SER A 265 -21.77 -23.99 13.62
C SER A 265 -21.59 -24.10 12.10
N GLU A 266 -21.73 -23.00 11.34
CA GLU A 266 -21.76 -23.03 9.87
C GLU A 266 -20.73 -22.11 9.19
N SER A 267 -19.86 -21.50 9.98
CA SER A 267 -18.86 -20.53 9.49
C SER A 267 -17.96 -21.07 8.38
N GLY A 268 -17.60 -22.36 8.43
CA GLY A 268 -16.81 -22.99 7.37
C GLY A 268 -17.54 -23.08 6.02
N LYS A 269 -18.86 -23.31 6.02
CA LYS A 269 -19.65 -23.35 4.78
C LYS A 269 -19.82 -21.94 4.18
N LEU A 270 -19.98 -20.92 5.04
CA LEU A 270 -20.09 -19.54 4.59
C LEU A 270 -18.79 -19.05 3.94
N VAL A 271 -17.64 -19.39 4.54
CA VAL A 271 -16.32 -19.14 3.94
C VAL A 271 -16.21 -19.78 2.57
N ALA A 272 -16.56 -21.07 2.44
CA ALA A 272 -16.49 -21.77 1.17
C ALA A 272 -17.38 -21.12 0.10
N LYS A 273 -18.65 -20.77 0.44
CA LYS A 273 -19.56 -20.08 -0.48
C LYS A 273 -19.04 -18.72 -0.96
N MET A 274 -18.45 -17.92 -0.06
CA MET A 274 -17.83 -16.65 -0.46
C MET A 274 -16.68 -16.86 -1.43
N PHE A 275 -15.84 -17.84 -1.18
CA PHE A 275 -14.71 -18.13 -2.06
C PHE A 275 -15.15 -18.78 -3.37
N GLU A 276 -16.32 -19.44 -3.44
CA GLU A 276 -16.94 -19.84 -4.71
C GLU A 276 -17.22 -18.63 -5.60
N GLN A 277 -17.81 -17.56 -5.05
CA GLN A 277 -18.03 -16.31 -5.79
C GLN A 277 -16.71 -15.66 -6.25
N VAL A 278 -15.65 -15.72 -5.43
CA VAL A 278 -14.33 -15.27 -5.85
C VAL A 278 -13.77 -16.13 -6.98
N CYS A 279 -13.96 -17.46 -6.92
CA CYS A 279 -13.53 -18.37 -7.99
C CYS A 279 -14.24 -18.10 -9.31
N GLU A 280 -15.53 -17.78 -9.31
CA GLU A 280 -16.28 -17.39 -10.52
C GLU A 280 -15.64 -16.15 -11.20
N LEU A 281 -15.21 -15.16 -10.41
CA LEU A 281 -14.50 -14.00 -10.95
C LEU A 281 -13.12 -14.36 -11.50
N LEU A 282 -12.45 -15.36 -10.94
CA LEU A 282 -11.12 -15.82 -11.32
C LEU A 282 -11.12 -16.68 -12.59
N GLU A 283 -12.26 -17.20 -13.02
CA GLU A 283 -12.41 -17.96 -14.26
C GLU A 283 -12.13 -17.11 -15.51
N ASP A 284 -12.36 -15.78 -15.43
CA ASP A 284 -11.92 -14.87 -16.50
C ASP A 284 -10.42 -14.52 -16.33
N PRO A 285 -9.53 -15.03 -17.19
CA PRO A 285 -8.10 -14.77 -17.10
C PRO A 285 -7.72 -13.30 -17.40
N HIS A 286 -8.66 -12.50 -17.93
CA HIS A 286 -8.50 -11.07 -18.19
C HIS A 286 -9.03 -10.19 -17.05
N CYS A 287 -9.56 -10.79 -15.98
CA CYS A 287 -9.98 -10.11 -14.77
C CYS A 287 -8.92 -10.29 -13.67
N LEU A 288 -8.36 -9.21 -13.15
CA LEU A 288 -7.48 -9.24 -11.98
C LEU A 288 -8.31 -9.08 -10.71
N VAL A 289 -8.25 -10.07 -9.81
CA VAL A 289 -9.03 -10.05 -8.57
C VAL A 289 -8.13 -9.81 -7.38
N PHE A 290 -8.45 -8.77 -6.61
CA PHE A 290 -7.83 -8.47 -5.32
C PHE A 290 -8.76 -8.91 -4.21
N VAL A 291 -8.30 -9.76 -3.32
CA VAL A 291 -9.07 -10.23 -2.16
C VAL A 291 -8.47 -9.64 -0.91
N LEU A 292 -9.20 -8.79 -0.21
CA LEU A 292 -8.80 -8.25 1.09
C LEU A 292 -9.45 -9.04 2.22
N ILE A 293 -8.63 -9.53 3.15
CA ILE A 293 -9.06 -10.10 4.42
C ILE A 293 -8.50 -9.19 5.52
N ASP A 294 -9.37 -8.34 6.06
CA ASP A 294 -8.98 -7.35 7.08
C ASP A 294 -9.01 -7.98 8.48
N GLU A 295 -8.07 -7.58 9.35
CA GLU A 295 -7.99 -7.98 10.76
C GLU A 295 -7.94 -9.51 10.98
N VAL A 296 -6.97 -10.17 10.31
CA VAL A 296 -6.84 -11.66 10.37
C VAL A 296 -6.55 -12.19 11.79
N GLU A 297 -6.11 -11.35 12.73
CA GLU A 297 -5.94 -11.71 14.14
C GLU A 297 -7.25 -12.12 14.81
N SER A 298 -8.38 -11.61 14.36
CA SER A 298 -9.70 -12.00 14.89
C SER A 298 -9.96 -13.50 14.73
N LEU A 299 -9.42 -14.08 13.65
CA LEU A 299 -9.47 -15.51 13.36
C LEU A 299 -8.60 -16.32 14.31
N THR A 300 -7.43 -15.80 14.65
CA THR A 300 -6.43 -16.49 15.48
C THR A 300 -6.81 -16.46 16.94
N MET A 301 -7.32 -15.32 17.44
CA MET A 301 -7.82 -15.19 18.82
C MET A 301 -8.95 -16.19 19.10
N SER A 302 -9.84 -16.37 18.13
CA SER A 302 -10.92 -17.37 18.21
C SER A 302 -10.36 -18.79 18.39
N ARG A 303 -9.28 -19.14 17.69
CA ARG A 303 -8.61 -20.45 17.79
C ARG A 303 -7.94 -20.66 19.15
N GLN A 304 -7.24 -19.67 19.69
CA GLN A 304 -6.59 -19.73 21.00
C GLN A 304 -7.60 -19.83 22.14
N MET A 305 -8.70 -19.07 22.07
CA MET A 305 -9.79 -19.15 23.05
C MET A 305 -10.50 -20.51 23.03
N ALA A 306 -10.70 -21.10 21.86
CA ALA A 306 -11.29 -22.42 21.72
C ALA A 306 -10.39 -23.51 22.33
N MET A 307 -9.07 -23.42 22.16
CA MET A 307 -8.13 -24.36 22.78
C MET A 307 -8.12 -24.27 24.32
N ASN A 308 -8.28 -23.07 24.86
CA ASN A 308 -8.21 -22.84 26.31
C ASN A 308 -9.51 -23.19 27.06
N ARG A 309 -10.67 -23.23 26.39
CA ARG A 309 -11.97 -23.44 27.02
C ARG A 309 -12.57 -24.83 26.82
N ASN A 310 -11.86 -25.78 26.18
CA ASN A 310 -12.42 -27.07 25.75
C ASN A 310 -13.72 -26.93 24.92
N GLU A 311 -14.05 -25.72 24.47
CA GLU A 311 -15.14 -25.47 23.53
C GLU A 311 -14.59 -25.55 22.11
N PRO A 312 -15.12 -26.47 21.34
CA PRO A 312 -14.38 -26.90 20.19
C PRO A 312 -14.74 -26.17 18.94
N SER A 313 -13.84 -26.27 18.11
CA SER A 313 -14.01 -26.72 16.74
C SER A 313 -14.52 -25.70 15.73
N ASP A 314 -15.48 -24.86 15.97
CA ASP A 314 -16.07 -24.09 14.87
C ASP A 314 -15.22 -22.91 14.43
N SER A 315 -14.60 -22.20 15.35
CA SER A 315 -13.61 -21.16 15.01
C SER A 315 -12.35 -21.75 14.36
N VAL A 316 -11.89 -22.91 14.87
CA VAL A 316 -10.77 -23.65 14.26
C VAL A 316 -11.13 -24.16 12.87
N ARG A 317 -12.37 -24.63 12.68
CA ARG A 317 -12.87 -25.07 11.38
C ARG A 317 -12.95 -23.91 10.39
N ALA A 318 -13.41 -22.74 10.82
CA ALA A 318 -13.49 -21.55 9.98
C ALA A 318 -12.10 -21.08 9.52
N VAL A 319 -11.11 -21.05 10.43
CA VAL A 319 -9.71 -20.71 10.08
C VAL A 319 -9.15 -21.73 9.10
N ASN A 320 -9.35 -23.02 9.35
CA ASN A 320 -8.87 -24.08 8.45
C ASN A 320 -9.58 -24.00 7.09
N ALA A 321 -10.88 -23.71 7.05
CA ALA A 321 -11.62 -23.48 5.81
C ALA A 321 -11.03 -22.31 5.03
N LEU A 322 -10.78 -21.17 5.71
CA LEU A 322 -10.16 -20.00 5.09
C LEU A 322 -8.78 -20.33 4.51
N LEU A 323 -7.92 -21.01 5.26
CA LEU A 323 -6.60 -21.42 4.78
C LEU A 323 -6.69 -22.33 3.56
N THR A 324 -7.66 -23.25 3.56
CA THR A 324 -7.93 -24.17 2.43
C THR A 324 -8.39 -23.38 1.20
N GLU A 325 -9.27 -22.41 1.36
CA GLU A 325 -9.75 -21.59 0.25
C GLU A 325 -8.64 -20.66 -0.29
N ILE A 326 -7.79 -20.11 0.56
CA ILE A 326 -6.59 -19.36 0.11
C ILE A 326 -5.69 -20.29 -0.73
N ASP A 327 -5.48 -21.54 -0.29
CA ASP A 327 -4.70 -22.53 -1.05
C ASP A 327 -5.38 -22.92 -2.37
N ARG A 328 -6.71 -22.84 -2.45
CA ARG A 328 -7.47 -23.08 -3.68
C ARG A 328 -7.32 -21.93 -4.68
N ILE A 329 -7.53 -20.68 -4.24
CA ILE A 329 -7.49 -19.51 -5.15
C ILE A 329 -6.08 -19.18 -5.63
N ARG A 330 -5.02 -19.48 -4.88
CA ARG A 330 -3.63 -19.27 -5.31
C ARG A 330 -3.25 -20.03 -6.59
N ARG A 331 -4.05 -21.01 -7.03
CA ARG A 331 -3.84 -21.72 -8.30
C ARG A 331 -4.12 -20.83 -9.52
N TYR A 332 -4.93 -19.79 -9.35
CA TYR A 332 -5.24 -18.85 -10.41
C TYR A 332 -4.13 -17.78 -10.50
N PRO A 333 -3.60 -17.50 -11.73
CA PRO A 333 -2.52 -16.53 -11.91
C PRO A 333 -2.96 -15.07 -11.71
N ASN A 334 -4.25 -14.80 -11.80
CA ASN A 334 -4.90 -13.49 -11.79
C ASN A 334 -5.49 -13.08 -10.42
N VAL A 335 -4.98 -13.63 -9.32
CA VAL A 335 -5.38 -13.27 -7.96
C VAL A 335 -4.23 -12.65 -7.16
N LEU A 336 -4.56 -11.70 -6.30
CA LEU A 336 -3.71 -11.19 -5.24
C LEU A 336 -4.50 -11.14 -3.93
N VAL A 337 -4.01 -11.81 -2.90
CA VAL A 337 -4.60 -11.79 -1.56
C VAL A 337 -3.85 -10.76 -0.71
N LEU A 338 -4.60 -9.81 -0.19
CA LEU A 338 -4.12 -8.74 0.69
C LEU A 338 -4.68 -9.01 2.08
N THR A 339 -3.85 -8.97 3.09
CA THR A 339 -4.28 -9.24 4.46
C THR A 339 -3.70 -8.22 5.41
N THR A 340 -4.46 -7.88 6.45
CA THR A 340 -4.00 -6.95 7.48
C THR A 340 -4.09 -7.56 8.87
N SER A 341 -3.21 -7.12 9.77
CA SER A 341 -3.27 -7.46 11.20
C SER A 341 -2.87 -6.27 12.07
N ASN A 342 -3.57 -6.07 13.18
CA ASN A 342 -3.22 -5.08 14.20
C ASN A 342 -2.24 -5.63 15.23
N LEU A 343 -2.09 -6.95 15.33
CA LEU A 343 -1.28 -7.65 16.31
C LEU A 343 -0.24 -8.52 15.60
N SER A 344 1.03 -8.12 15.62
CA SER A 344 2.12 -8.84 14.94
C SER A 344 2.32 -10.27 15.46
N ASP A 345 2.13 -10.48 16.78
CA ASP A 345 2.45 -11.72 17.48
C ASP A 345 1.26 -12.70 17.57
N SER A 346 0.08 -12.28 17.12
CA SER A 346 -1.16 -13.05 17.27
C SER A 346 -1.64 -13.70 15.97
N VAL A 347 -0.88 -13.57 14.87
CA VAL A 347 -1.26 -14.19 13.60
C VAL A 347 -0.86 -15.67 13.60
N ASP A 348 -1.77 -16.54 13.16
CA ASP A 348 -1.54 -17.98 13.08
C ASP A 348 -0.28 -18.29 12.24
N PRO A 349 0.65 -19.12 12.75
CA PRO A 349 1.87 -19.51 12.02
C PRO A 349 1.56 -20.12 10.63
N ALA A 350 0.47 -20.88 10.49
CA ALA A 350 0.07 -21.46 9.23
C ALA A 350 -0.37 -20.41 8.20
N PHE A 351 -0.89 -19.26 8.66
CA PHE A 351 -1.17 -18.12 7.83
C PHE A 351 0.11 -17.36 7.44
N LEU A 352 1.01 -17.17 8.42
CA LEU A 352 2.30 -16.53 8.18
C LEU A 352 3.13 -17.28 7.13
N ASP A 353 3.06 -18.61 7.12
CA ASP A 353 3.79 -19.45 6.16
C ASP A 353 3.31 -19.27 4.72
N ARG A 354 2.05 -18.86 4.54
CA ARG A 354 1.46 -18.59 3.22
C ARG A 354 1.76 -17.20 2.69
N ALA A 355 2.15 -16.28 3.56
CA ALA A 355 2.44 -14.90 3.16
C ALA A 355 3.82 -14.79 2.51
N ASP A 356 3.86 -14.40 1.23
CA ASP A 356 5.11 -14.12 0.51
C ASP A 356 5.78 -12.85 1.03
N ILE A 357 4.97 -11.85 1.39
CA ILE A 357 5.44 -10.62 2.03
C ILE A 357 4.78 -10.45 3.39
N LYS A 358 5.62 -10.14 4.38
CA LYS A 358 5.23 -9.70 5.71
C LYS A 358 5.86 -8.34 5.93
N ARG A 359 5.04 -7.29 5.94
CA ARG A 359 5.55 -5.92 6.05
C ARG A 359 4.92 -5.19 7.22
N LEU A 360 5.79 -4.67 8.10
CA LEU A 360 5.39 -3.78 9.17
C LEU A 360 5.01 -2.41 8.60
N VAL A 361 3.84 -1.91 8.96
CA VAL A 361 3.40 -0.54 8.71
C VAL A 361 3.56 0.25 10.01
N PRO A 362 4.63 1.05 10.14
CA PRO A 362 4.94 1.74 11.40
C PRO A 362 3.97 2.90 11.65
N PRO A 363 3.90 3.39 12.90
CA PRO A 363 3.26 4.67 13.20
C PRO A 363 3.91 5.81 12.40
N PRO A 364 3.17 6.89 12.12
CA PRO A 364 3.71 8.00 11.35
C PRO A 364 4.84 8.72 12.11
N SER A 365 5.94 9.01 11.42
CA SER A 365 7.06 9.80 11.92
C SER A 365 6.68 11.29 12.06
N PRO A 366 7.45 12.12 12.78
CA PRO A 366 7.19 13.56 12.87
C PRO A 366 7.08 14.24 11.50
N ARG A 367 7.91 13.83 10.53
CA ARG A 367 7.85 14.34 9.15
C ARG A 367 6.58 13.91 8.43
N ALA A 368 6.18 12.65 8.58
CA ALA A 368 4.93 12.16 8.03
C ALA A 368 3.72 12.88 8.64
N ILE A 369 3.73 13.10 9.97
CA ILE A 369 2.69 13.86 10.66
C ILE A 369 2.61 15.29 10.15
N TYR A 370 3.75 15.97 9.97
CA TYR A 370 3.79 17.30 9.36
C TYR A 370 3.11 17.34 7.99
N VAL A 371 3.44 16.40 7.11
CA VAL A 371 2.84 16.32 5.76
C VAL A 371 1.34 16.03 5.83
N ILE A 372 0.90 15.19 6.77
CA ILE A 372 -0.52 14.92 7.03
C ILE A 372 -1.23 16.22 7.45
N PHE A 373 -0.69 16.94 8.42
CA PHE A 373 -1.27 18.21 8.87
C PHE A 373 -1.25 19.28 7.79
N LEU A 374 -0.14 19.38 7.04
CA LEU A 374 -0.04 20.29 5.90
C LEU A 374 -1.15 20.02 4.86
N SER A 375 -1.43 18.74 4.56
CA SER A 375 -2.49 18.38 3.63
C SER A 375 -3.88 18.79 4.15
N CYS A 376 -4.13 18.62 5.45
CA CYS A 376 -5.37 19.04 6.08
C CYS A 376 -5.53 20.57 6.11
N VAL A 377 -4.46 21.29 6.44
CA VAL A 377 -4.49 22.77 6.43
C VAL A 377 -4.77 23.30 5.03
N LYS A 378 -4.09 22.77 4.01
CA LYS A 378 -4.33 23.14 2.60
C LYS A 378 -5.78 22.89 2.18
N GLU A 379 -6.39 21.81 2.63
CA GLU A 379 -7.79 21.51 2.32
C GLU A 379 -8.75 22.49 3.03
N LEU A 380 -8.47 22.85 4.29
CA LEU A 380 -9.24 23.88 5.00
C LEU A 380 -9.07 25.27 4.34
N GLN A 381 -7.88 25.61 3.88
CA GLN A 381 -7.61 26.84 3.10
C GLN A 381 -8.37 26.83 1.76
N ARG A 382 -8.37 25.68 1.06
CA ARG A 382 -9.14 25.51 -0.18
C ARG A 382 -10.64 25.68 0.04
N GLY A 383 -11.14 25.22 1.19
CA GLY A 383 -12.53 25.37 1.61
C GLY A 383 -12.88 26.76 2.15
N GLY A 384 -11.91 27.68 2.29
CA GLY A 384 -12.14 29.03 2.82
C GLY A 384 -12.34 29.10 4.34
N LEU A 385 -12.04 28.02 5.08
CA LEU A 385 -12.18 27.95 6.54
C LEU A 385 -10.94 28.48 7.28
N VAL A 386 -9.78 28.41 6.66
CA VAL A 386 -8.51 28.95 7.15
C VAL A 386 -7.95 29.93 6.11
N ASP A 387 -7.36 31.02 6.57
CA ASP A 387 -6.82 32.08 5.69
C ASP A 387 -5.74 31.53 4.75
N PRO A 388 -5.91 31.66 3.42
CA PRO A 388 -4.94 31.18 2.43
C PRO A 388 -3.79 32.15 2.16
N VAL A 389 -3.76 33.35 2.76
CA VAL A 389 -2.76 34.41 2.48
C VAL A 389 -1.34 33.93 2.72
N ILE A 390 -1.12 33.11 3.75
CA ILE A 390 0.20 32.60 4.07
C ILE A 390 0.24 31.09 3.76
N GLY A 391 1.04 30.70 2.75
CA GLY A 391 1.28 29.31 2.43
C GLY A 391 2.33 28.67 3.33
N LEU A 392 2.11 27.42 3.74
CA LEU A 392 3.09 26.63 4.50
C LEU A 392 4.10 25.94 3.57
N LEU A 393 5.35 25.82 4.04
CA LEU A 393 6.43 25.16 3.30
C LEU A 393 6.22 23.63 3.27
N PRO A 394 6.49 22.97 2.14
CA PRO A 394 6.40 21.52 2.08
C PRO A 394 7.48 20.80 2.88
N ASP A 395 8.68 21.41 2.96
CA ASP A 395 9.89 20.83 3.58
C ASP A 395 10.56 21.80 4.56
N PRO A 396 9.95 22.15 5.71
CA PRO A 396 10.52 23.14 6.63
C PRO A 396 11.87 22.71 7.21
N TRP A 397 12.15 21.42 7.33
CA TRP A 397 13.42 20.89 7.82
C TRP A 397 14.62 21.14 6.89
N ARG A 398 14.40 21.52 5.62
CA ARG A 398 15.49 21.86 4.68
C ARG A 398 16.04 23.26 4.86
N VAL A 399 15.30 24.13 5.54
CA VAL A 399 15.65 25.56 5.67
C VAL A 399 16.65 25.82 6.81
N GLY A 400 17.08 24.79 7.55
CA GLY A 400 18.22 24.90 8.50
C GLY A 400 18.02 25.88 9.67
N GLY A 401 16.75 26.17 10.05
CA GLY A 401 16.45 26.98 11.24
C GLY A 401 16.49 28.52 11.05
N SER A 402 16.86 29.04 9.89
CA SER A 402 16.77 30.46 9.57
C SER A 402 15.43 30.78 8.90
N TYR A 403 14.41 30.93 9.69
CA TYR A 403 13.08 31.33 9.23
C TYR A 403 12.97 32.84 9.24
N THR A 404 13.23 33.48 8.09
CA THR A 404 13.24 34.95 7.93
C THR A 404 11.89 35.53 7.50
N ASN A 405 10.90 34.69 7.22
CA ASN A 405 9.58 35.09 6.77
C ASN A 405 8.45 34.37 7.54
N ALA A 406 7.23 34.95 7.52
CA ALA A 406 6.05 34.43 8.20
C ALA A 406 5.71 33.00 7.81
N SER A 407 5.87 32.66 6.52
CA SER A 407 5.63 31.29 6.02
C SER A 407 6.56 30.25 6.67
N GLY A 408 7.84 30.59 6.83
CA GLY A 408 8.83 29.74 7.50
C GLY A 408 8.54 29.56 8.98
N GLU A 409 8.17 30.65 9.68
CA GLU A 409 7.84 30.61 11.10
C GLU A 409 6.61 29.76 11.40
N LEU A 410 5.52 29.95 10.67
CA LEU A 410 4.29 29.15 10.81
C LEU A 410 4.52 27.69 10.44
N SER A 411 5.34 27.43 9.41
CA SER A 411 5.71 26.06 9.03
C SER A 411 6.52 25.37 10.14
N TYR A 412 7.40 26.10 10.81
CA TYR A 412 8.15 25.57 11.95
C TYR A 412 7.24 25.30 13.16
N ARG A 413 6.25 26.18 13.43
CA ARG A 413 5.24 25.93 14.47
C ARG A 413 4.46 24.65 14.18
N LEU A 414 4.01 24.45 12.93
CA LEU A 414 3.32 23.23 12.53
C LEU A 414 4.23 21.99 12.70
N LEU A 415 5.53 22.11 12.40
CA LEU A 415 6.50 21.03 12.65
C LEU A 415 6.61 20.70 14.15
N LYS A 416 6.61 21.71 15.02
CA LYS A 416 6.61 21.49 16.48
C LYS A 416 5.34 20.82 16.97
N ILE A 417 4.19 21.17 16.41
CA ILE A 417 2.92 20.49 16.70
C ILE A 417 2.98 19.02 16.22
N ALA A 418 3.58 18.76 15.05
CA ALA A 418 3.77 17.42 14.54
C ALA A 418 4.69 16.57 15.44
N GLU A 419 5.81 17.15 15.93
CA GLU A 419 6.70 16.50 16.90
C GLU A 419 5.98 16.13 18.20
N LYS A 420 5.12 17.01 18.71
CA LYS A 420 4.27 16.76 19.90
C LYS A 420 3.21 15.70 19.65
N SER A 421 2.82 15.47 18.41
CA SER A 421 1.76 14.52 18.03
C SER A 421 2.28 13.09 17.79
N VAL A 422 3.56 12.82 18.01
CA VAL A 422 4.15 11.48 17.87
C VAL A 422 3.46 10.50 18.82
N GLY A 423 3.12 9.31 18.30
CA GLY A 423 2.36 8.27 19.05
C GLY A 423 0.87 8.25 18.69
N LEU A 424 0.33 9.30 18.09
CA LEU A 424 -1.06 9.31 17.63
C LEU A 424 -1.22 8.52 16.32
N SER A 425 -2.38 7.86 16.18
CA SER A 425 -2.71 7.13 14.96
C SER A 425 -2.98 8.08 13.78
N GLY A 426 -2.72 7.64 12.55
CA GLY A 426 -3.03 8.43 11.35
C GLY A 426 -4.51 8.83 11.24
N ARG A 427 -5.42 8.00 11.80
CA ARG A 427 -6.85 8.32 11.91
C ARG A 427 -7.10 9.48 12.86
N THR A 428 -6.46 9.49 14.02
CA THR A 428 -6.55 10.56 15.02
C THR A 428 -5.96 11.86 14.48
N LEU A 429 -4.78 11.80 13.85
CA LEU A 429 -4.12 12.95 13.26
C LEU A 429 -5.00 13.71 12.25
N ARG A 430 -5.78 12.99 11.44
CA ARG A 430 -6.69 13.62 10.48
C ARG A 430 -7.96 14.22 11.10
N LYS A 431 -8.31 13.82 12.33
CA LYS A 431 -9.43 14.40 13.09
C LYS A 431 -9.05 15.69 13.82
N LEU A 432 -7.79 15.81 14.24
CA LEU A 432 -7.31 16.96 15.03
C LEU A 432 -7.56 18.32 14.38
N PRO A 433 -7.32 18.53 13.05
CA PRO A 433 -7.61 19.81 12.41
C PRO A 433 -9.10 20.20 12.46
N VAL A 434 -10.00 19.22 12.37
CA VAL A 434 -11.45 19.46 12.48
C VAL A 434 -11.81 19.83 13.92
N LEU A 435 -11.23 19.14 14.92
CA LEU A 435 -11.43 19.46 16.34
C LEU A 435 -10.87 20.85 16.67
N ALA A 436 -9.71 21.22 16.13
CA ALA A 436 -9.13 22.54 16.30
C ALA A 436 -10.05 23.65 15.75
N TYR A 437 -10.56 23.46 14.55
CA TYR A 437 -11.49 24.42 13.92
C TYR A 437 -12.80 24.52 14.73
N SER A 438 -13.34 23.41 15.23
CA SER A 438 -14.60 23.40 15.99
C SER A 438 -14.56 24.20 17.30
N LYS A 439 -13.37 24.48 17.84
CA LYS A 439 -13.21 25.29 19.07
C LYS A 439 -13.42 26.78 18.82
N ARG A 440 -13.19 27.25 17.60
CA ARG A 440 -13.41 28.65 17.17
C ARG A 440 -14.00 28.68 15.76
N PRO A 441 -15.26 28.29 15.58
CA PRO A 441 -15.89 28.29 14.27
C PRO A 441 -16.18 29.73 13.84
N LEU A 442 -15.24 30.33 13.10
CA LEU A 442 -15.38 31.60 12.40
C LEU A 442 -15.56 31.30 10.91
N ASP A 443 -16.11 32.24 10.14
CA ASP A 443 -16.22 32.10 8.69
C ASP A 443 -14.86 31.86 8.04
N MET A 444 -13.81 32.53 8.56
CA MET A 444 -12.42 32.30 8.17
C MET A 444 -11.51 32.56 9.38
N VAL A 445 -10.69 31.57 9.76
CA VAL A 445 -9.75 31.66 10.89
C VAL A 445 -8.35 32.03 10.39
N PRO A 446 -7.67 33.02 10.99
CA PRO A 446 -6.26 33.29 10.72
C PRO A 446 -5.40 32.05 10.98
N LEU A 447 -4.36 31.80 10.13
CA LEU A 447 -3.56 30.57 10.18
C LEU A 447 -2.81 30.42 11.51
N ASP A 448 -2.32 31.51 12.10
CA ASP A 448 -1.63 31.52 13.40
C ASP A 448 -2.55 31.12 14.55
N GLU A 449 -3.77 31.69 14.59
CA GLU A 449 -4.80 31.31 15.58
C GLU A 449 -5.24 29.85 15.41
N PHE A 450 -5.34 29.39 14.16
CA PHE A 450 -5.65 27.98 13.87
C PHE A 450 -4.57 27.04 14.38
N LEU A 451 -3.27 27.41 14.27
CA LEU A 451 -2.16 26.62 14.82
C LEU A 451 -2.18 26.58 16.36
N ASP A 452 -2.60 27.68 17.04
CA ASP A 452 -2.81 27.66 18.48
C ASP A 452 -3.90 26.69 18.89
N ALA A 453 -5.02 26.69 18.16
CA ALA A 453 -6.11 25.74 18.39
C ALA A 453 -5.69 24.28 18.12
N MET A 454 -4.83 24.06 17.09
CA MET A 454 -4.26 22.75 16.79
C MET A 454 -3.38 22.24 17.96
N GLU A 455 -2.52 23.09 18.52
CA GLU A 455 -1.65 22.73 19.65
C GLU A 455 -2.46 22.37 20.89
N ALA A 456 -3.53 23.13 21.17
CA ALA A 456 -4.46 22.84 22.25
C ALA A 456 -5.20 21.51 22.03
N ALA A 457 -5.66 21.22 20.79
CA ALA A 457 -6.34 19.97 20.47
C ALA A 457 -5.43 18.74 20.62
N VAL A 458 -4.14 18.86 20.26
CA VAL A 458 -3.15 17.79 20.47
C VAL A 458 -2.96 17.53 21.96
N SER A 459 -2.84 18.59 22.77
CA SER A 459 -2.63 18.46 24.23
C SER A 459 -3.82 17.78 24.92
N GLU A 460 -5.04 18.13 24.55
CA GLU A 460 -6.26 17.49 25.06
C GLU A 460 -6.33 16.01 24.66
N GLN A 461 -6.01 15.69 23.39
CA GLN A 461 -6.05 14.30 22.92
C GLN A 461 -5.12 13.40 23.73
N PHE A 462 -3.96 13.87 24.15
CA PHE A 462 -3.07 13.11 25.03
C PHE A 462 -3.60 13.03 26.46
N GLY A 463 -4.24 14.09 26.96
CA GLY A 463 -4.90 14.08 28.27
C GLY A 463 -6.02 13.04 28.34
N ASP A 464 -6.86 12.98 27.32
CA ASP A 464 -7.95 12.00 27.20
C ASP A 464 -7.41 10.55 27.11
N CYS A 465 -6.32 10.32 26.38
CA CYS A 465 -5.68 9.01 26.30
C CYS A 465 -5.11 8.56 27.64
N GLN A 466 -4.53 9.47 28.44
CA GLN A 466 -4.02 9.16 29.76
C GLN A 466 -5.17 8.84 30.75
N ASN A 467 -6.25 9.61 30.72
CA ASN A 467 -7.43 9.38 31.53
C ASN A 467 -8.11 8.04 31.20
N ALA A 468 -8.24 7.70 29.93
CA ALA A 468 -8.77 6.41 29.50
C ALA A 468 -7.89 5.22 29.94
N GLY A 469 -6.57 5.38 29.93
CA GLY A 469 -5.62 4.37 30.44
C GLY A 469 -5.71 4.17 31.95
N HIS A 470 -6.05 5.19 32.72
CA HIS A 470 -6.25 5.09 34.17
C HIS A 470 -7.58 4.41 34.54
N ILE A 471 -8.63 4.57 33.70
CA ILE A 471 -9.93 3.91 33.96
C ILE A 471 -9.83 2.38 33.74
N VAL A 472 -9.02 1.92 32.81
CA VAL A 472 -8.82 0.49 32.53
C VAL A 472 -8.00 -0.21 33.63
N ASN A 473 -7.15 0.52 34.35
CA ASN A 473 -6.32 -0.03 35.43
C ASN A 473 -6.94 0.14 36.86
N GLY A 474 -8.10 0.78 36.96
CA GLY A 474 -8.74 1.12 38.24
C GLY A 474 -9.74 0.10 38.78
N ASP A 475 -10.20 -0.88 37.98
CA ASP A 475 -11.23 -1.85 38.36
C ASP A 475 -10.71 -3.27 38.65
N SER A 476 -9.46 -3.40 39.08
CA SER A 476 -8.92 -4.67 39.60
C SER A 476 -8.44 -4.50 41.04
N HIS A 477 -9.41 -4.29 41.96
CA HIS A 477 -9.24 -4.53 43.39
C HIS A 477 -10.43 -5.29 43.94
#